data_90f943b5b387eb0c7accb3ccac3d210f
#
_entry.id   90f943b5b387eb0c7accb3ccac3d210f
#
_cell.length_a   1.000
_cell.length_b   1.000
_cell.length_c   1.000
_cell.angle_alpha   90.00
_cell.angle_beta   90.00
_cell.angle_gamma   90.00
#
_symmetry.space_group_name_H-M   'P 1'
#
loop_
_entity.id
_entity.type
_entity.pdbx_description
1 polymer ?
#
loop_
_entity_poly.entity_id
_entity_poly.type
_entity_poly.pdbx_seq_one_letter_code
_entity_poly.pdbx_strand_id
1 'polypeptide(L)'
;MFVKFKNKPTKEQILEAWKNFSGKPQELGLPHAPEQFITYFEEDNRPQAALDRDIYGGMGVTVGRLREDTYFDYKFVCLSHNTLRGAAGGGLLTAELLYRLGYFD
;
A
#
# COMPACT_ATOMS: atom_id res chain seq x y z
N MET A 1 -5.90 -11.98 0.78
CA MET A 1 -6.25 -11.43 2.09
C MET A 1 -7.76 -11.47 2.27
N PHE A 2 -8.23 -11.84 3.47
CA PHE A 2 -9.66 -11.90 3.81
C PHE A 2 -9.87 -11.00 5.02
N VAL A 3 -10.90 -10.16 4.99
CA VAL A 3 -11.13 -9.18 6.05
C VAL A 3 -12.57 -9.18 6.51
N LYS A 4 -12.76 -9.02 7.81
CA LYS A 4 -14.05 -8.80 8.44
C LYS A 4 -13.99 -7.51 9.22
N PHE A 5 -15.00 -6.68 9.05
CA PHE A 5 -15.08 -5.37 9.70
C PHE A 5 -16.06 -5.41 10.88
N LYS A 6 -15.86 -4.54 11.84
CA LYS A 6 -16.84 -4.32 12.89
C LYS A 6 -18.15 -3.77 12.31
N ASN A 7 -18.02 -2.81 11.38
CA ASN A 7 -19.11 -2.26 10.60
C ASN A 7 -18.73 -2.40 9.12
N LYS A 8 -19.45 -3.24 8.38
CA LYS A 8 -19.12 -3.55 6.98
C LYS A 8 -19.21 -2.29 6.09
N PRO A 9 -18.10 -1.84 5.49
CA PRO A 9 -18.13 -0.73 4.53
C PRO A 9 -18.63 -1.21 3.17
N THR A 10 -18.97 -0.28 2.29
CA THR A 10 -19.21 -0.60 0.89
C THR A 10 -17.88 -0.78 0.16
N LYS A 11 -17.91 -1.45 -0.99
CA LYS A 11 -16.72 -1.59 -1.85
C LYS A 11 -16.15 -0.22 -2.24
N GLU A 12 -17.01 0.72 -2.58
CA GLU A 12 -16.64 2.08 -2.97
C GLU A 12 -15.91 2.82 -1.83
N GLN A 13 -16.37 2.65 -0.60
CA GLN A 13 -15.71 3.24 0.58
C GLN A 13 -14.30 2.69 0.77
N ILE A 14 -14.11 1.40 0.56
CA ILE A 14 -12.77 0.78 0.66
C ILE A 14 -11.85 1.31 -0.43
N LEU A 15 -12.32 1.36 -1.68
CA LEU A 15 -11.52 1.86 -2.81
C LEU A 15 -11.14 3.32 -2.62
N GLU A 16 -12.06 4.15 -2.13
CA GLU A 16 -11.78 5.55 -1.84
C GLU A 16 -10.77 5.71 -0.71
N ALA A 17 -10.89 4.91 0.35
CA ALA A 17 -9.93 4.91 1.46
C ALA A 17 -8.51 4.55 0.99
N TRP A 18 -8.38 3.54 0.13
CA TRP A 18 -7.08 3.18 -0.44
C TRP A 18 -6.53 4.26 -1.36
N LYS A 19 -7.36 4.87 -2.20
CA LYS A 19 -6.95 5.94 -3.11
C LYS A 19 -6.45 7.17 -2.35
N ASN A 20 -7.09 7.49 -1.25
CA ASN A 20 -6.78 8.69 -0.46
C ASN A 20 -5.79 8.42 0.69
N PHE A 21 -5.37 7.17 0.88
CA PHE A 21 -4.44 6.85 1.95
C PHE A 21 -3.11 7.57 1.77
N SER A 22 -2.72 8.28 2.82
CA SER A 22 -1.46 9.00 2.89
C SER A 22 -0.95 8.91 4.32
N GLY A 23 0.36 8.85 4.49
CA GLY A 23 0.99 8.82 5.79
C GLY A 23 1.99 9.95 5.97
N LYS A 24 2.64 9.98 7.11
CA LYS A 24 3.64 10.99 7.43
C LYS A 24 4.78 11.08 6.39
N PRO A 25 5.28 9.95 5.83
CA PRO A 25 6.29 10.02 4.78
C PRO A 25 5.85 10.80 3.54
N GLN A 26 4.59 10.65 3.11
CA GLN A 26 4.03 11.38 1.98
C GLN A 26 3.86 12.87 2.31
N GLU A 27 3.36 13.17 3.50
CA GLU A 27 3.20 14.56 3.96
C GLU A 27 4.52 15.32 3.97
N LEU A 28 5.60 14.67 4.38
CA LEU A 28 6.93 15.25 4.46
C LEU A 28 7.68 15.23 3.12
N GLY A 29 7.14 14.57 2.10
CA GLY A 29 7.80 14.44 0.80
C GLY A 29 9.16 13.76 0.89
N LEU A 30 9.26 12.70 1.68
CA LEU A 30 10.54 12.01 1.87
C LEU A 30 11.03 11.39 0.57
N PRO A 31 12.36 11.33 0.32
CA PRO A 31 12.92 10.88 -0.95
C PRO A 31 12.46 9.50 -1.40
N HIS A 32 12.30 8.55 -0.46
CA HIS A 32 11.88 7.18 -0.78
C HIS A 32 10.40 6.92 -0.49
N ALA A 33 9.62 7.95 -0.14
CA ALA A 33 8.18 7.81 0.02
C ALA A 33 7.49 7.72 -1.34
N PRO A 34 6.71 6.67 -1.62
CA PRO A 34 5.92 6.63 -2.84
C PRO A 34 4.85 7.72 -2.80
N GLU A 35 4.66 8.41 -3.91
CA GLU A 35 3.65 9.46 -4.03
C GLU A 35 2.25 8.89 -3.78
N GLN A 36 1.96 7.74 -4.36
CA GLN A 36 0.75 6.96 -4.12
C GLN A 36 1.14 5.66 -3.41
N PHE A 37 0.83 5.55 -2.11
CA PHE A 37 1.24 4.38 -1.33
C PHE A 37 0.52 3.11 -1.76
N ILE A 38 -0.82 3.17 -1.92
CA ILE A 38 -1.65 2.04 -2.34
C ILE A 38 -2.22 2.35 -3.72
N THR A 39 -1.97 1.46 -4.68
CA THR A 39 -2.53 1.54 -6.04
C THR A 39 -3.45 0.35 -6.26
N TYR A 40 -4.73 0.63 -6.58
CA TYR A 40 -5.70 -0.40 -6.90
C TYR A 40 -5.83 -0.59 -8.40
N PHE A 41 -5.78 -1.83 -8.87
CA PHE A 41 -6.02 -2.21 -10.25
C PHE A 41 -7.38 -2.88 -10.38
N GLU A 42 -8.17 -2.43 -11.34
CA GLU A 42 -9.51 -2.99 -11.57
C GLU A 42 -9.49 -4.27 -12.40
N GLU A 43 -8.42 -4.52 -13.15
CA GLU A 43 -8.28 -5.71 -13.98
C GLU A 43 -8.22 -6.98 -13.12
N ASP A 44 -8.98 -7.99 -13.49
CA ASP A 44 -9.08 -9.25 -12.72
C ASP A 44 -7.76 -10.03 -12.66
N ASN A 45 -6.83 -9.78 -13.57
CA ASN A 45 -5.53 -10.43 -13.62
C ASN A 45 -4.43 -9.65 -12.90
N ARG A 46 -4.75 -8.61 -12.15
CA ARG A 46 -3.79 -7.79 -11.41
C ARG A 46 -4.08 -7.84 -9.90
N PRO A 47 -3.08 -7.72 -9.01
CA PRO A 47 -1.67 -7.46 -9.31
C PRO A 47 -0.91 -8.71 -9.79
N GLN A 48 0.15 -8.47 -10.55
CA GLN A 48 1.08 -9.52 -10.99
C GLN A 48 2.51 -9.09 -10.64
N ALA A 49 3.28 -10.02 -10.07
CA ALA A 49 4.64 -9.71 -9.60
C ALA A 49 5.53 -9.14 -10.73
N ALA A 50 5.46 -9.72 -11.92
CA ALA A 50 6.28 -9.28 -13.05
C ALA A 50 5.94 -7.87 -13.54
N LEU A 51 4.70 -7.44 -13.37
CA LEU A 51 4.24 -6.14 -13.87
C LEU A 51 4.25 -5.05 -12.78
N ASP A 52 3.98 -5.41 -11.53
CA ASP A 52 3.60 -4.45 -10.51
C ASP A 52 4.58 -4.32 -9.35
N ARG A 53 5.52 -5.26 -9.19
CA ARG A 53 6.45 -5.24 -8.06
C ARG A 53 7.32 -3.98 -7.98
N ASP A 54 7.63 -3.38 -9.11
CA ASP A 54 8.54 -2.24 -9.20
C ASP A 54 7.83 -0.88 -9.21
N ILE A 55 6.54 -0.84 -8.96
CA ILE A 55 5.78 0.41 -8.92
C ILE A 55 6.38 1.35 -7.86
N TYR A 56 6.56 2.62 -8.22
CA TYR A 56 7.23 3.62 -7.36
C TYR A 56 8.60 3.13 -6.84
N GLY A 57 9.40 2.53 -7.72
CA GLY A 57 10.72 2.02 -7.36
C GLY A 57 10.67 0.86 -6.35
N GLY A 58 9.60 0.08 -6.36
CA GLY A 58 9.38 -1.01 -5.44
C GLY A 58 8.85 -0.59 -4.06
N MET A 59 8.52 0.69 -3.86
CA MET A 59 8.05 1.21 -2.58
C MET A 59 6.52 1.29 -2.48
N GLY A 60 5.80 1.19 -3.61
CA GLY A 60 4.35 1.14 -3.63
C GLY A 60 3.80 -0.24 -3.32
N VAL A 61 2.56 -0.27 -2.84
CA VAL A 61 1.79 -1.51 -2.65
C VAL A 61 0.67 -1.53 -3.67
N THR A 62 0.50 -2.65 -4.37
CA THR A 62 -0.58 -2.81 -5.33
C THR A 62 -1.65 -3.74 -4.78
N VAL A 63 -2.89 -3.41 -5.04
CA VAL A 63 -4.06 -4.18 -4.60
C VAL A 63 -4.98 -4.41 -5.79
N GLY A 64 -5.59 -5.57 -5.84
CA GLY A 64 -6.55 -5.88 -6.88
C GLY A 64 -7.57 -6.91 -6.42
N ARG A 65 -8.54 -7.16 -7.27
CA ARG A 65 -9.55 -8.19 -7.06
C ARG A 65 -10.32 -8.03 -5.75
N LEU A 66 -10.68 -6.79 -5.38
CA LEU A 66 -11.56 -6.55 -4.24
C LEU A 66 -12.95 -7.05 -4.57
N ARG A 67 -13.44 -8.00 -3.79
CA ARG A 67 -14.74 -8.62 -3.99
C ARG A 67 -15.31 -9.12 -2.68
N GLU A 68 -16.62 -9.31 -2.64
CA GLU A 68 -17.28 -9.89 -1.47
C GLU A 68 -16.84 -11.33 -1.24
N ASP A 69 -16.80 -11.73 0.03
CA ASP A 69 -16.51 -13.08 0.46
C ASP A 69 -17.75 -13.69 1.10
N THR A 70 -17.86 -15.03 1.05
CA THR A 70 -19.02 -15.73 1.59
C THR A 70 -18.96 -15.91 3.11
N TYR A 71 -17.76 -15.89 3.69
CA TYR A 71 -17.53 -16.08 5.13
C TYR A 71 -17.10 -14.80 5.83
N PHE A 72 -16.13 -14.09 5.23
CA PHE A 72 -15.71 -12.75 5.67
C PHE A 72 -16.48 -11.69 4.88
N ASP A 73 -16.21 -10.41 5.14
CA ASP A 73 -16.90 -9.35 4.40
C ASP A 73 -16.32 -9.18 3.00
N TYR A 74 -14.99 -9.10 2.89
CA TYR A 74 -14.30 -8.91 1.61
C TYR A 74 -13.03 -9.72 1.54
N LYS A 75 -12.60 -9.96 0.30
CA LYS A 75 -11.30 -10.54 -0.02
C LYS A 75 -10.64 -9.78 -1.16
N PHE A 76 -9.33 -9.73 -1.14
CA PHE A 76 -8.53 -9.05 -2.16
C PHE A 76 -7.12 -9.63 -2.21
N VAL A 77 -6.39 -9.28 -3.27
CA VAL A 77 -4.98 -9.65 -3.45
C VAL A 77 -4.14 -8.38 -3.30
N CYS A 78 -3.05 -8.46 -2.56
CA CYS A 78 -2.08 -7.38 -2.45
C CYS A 78 -0.68 -7.88 -2.78
N LEU A 79 0.13 -6.99 -3.34
CA LEU A 79 1.50 -7.26 -3.73
C LEU A 79 2.42 -6.15 -3.24
N SER A 80 3.54 -6.55 -2.65
CA SER A 80 4.58 -5.64 -2.19
C SER A 80 5.95 -6.23 -2.53
N HIS A 81 6.91 -5.38 -2.86
CA HIS A 81 8.28 -5.80 -3.14
C HIS A 81 8.97 -6.22 -1.84
N ASN A 82 9.34 -7.49 -1.76
CA ASN A 82 9.90 -8.08 -0.54
C ASN A 82 11.23 -7.43 -0.12
N THR A 83 12.12 -7.17 -1.07
CA THR A 83 13.46 -6.65 -0.80
C THR A 83 13.49 -5.12 -0.63
N LEU A 84 12.67 -4.40 -1.37
CA LEU A 84 12.64 -2.94 -1.31
C LEU A 84 11.65 -2.45 -0.26
N ARG A 85 10.34 -2.51 -0.51
CA ARG A 85 9.35 -2.06 0.48
C ARG A 85 9.47 -2.81 1.80
N GLY A 86 9.62 -4.12 1.73
CA GLY A 86 9.65 -5.00 2.89
C GLY A 86 10.99 -5.06 3.64
N ALA A 87 12.05 -4.50 3.08
CA ALA A 87 13.39 -4.59 3.69
C ALA A 87 14.18 -3.30 3.51
N ALA A 88 15.12 -3.25 2.54
CA ALA A 88 16.08 -2.15 2.42
C ALA A 88 15.43 -0.78 2.21
N GLY A 89 14.46 -0.69 1.31
CA GLY A 89 13.76 0.57 1.03
C GLY A 89 12.92 1.05 2.21
N GLY A 90 12.24 0.13 2.89
CA GLY A 90 11.46 0.44 4.08
C GLY A 90 12.35 0.91 5.24
N GLY A 91 13.51 0.29 5.42
CA GLY A 91 14.50 0.72 6.39
C GLY A 91 15.04 2.12 6.12
N LEU A 92 15.38 2.39 4.87
CA LEU A 92 15.87 3.70 4.44
C LEU A 92 14.80 4.78 4.64
N LEU A 93 13.56 4.50 4.24
CA LEU A 93 12.44 5.44 4.45
C LEU A 93 12.23 5.74 5.93
N THR A 94 12.36 4.73 6.80
CA THR A 94 12.28 4.93 8.25
C THR A 94 13.39 5.86 8.75
N ALA A 95 14.62 5.68 8.27
CA ALA A 95 15.73 6.56 8.62
C ALA A 95 15.49 8.00 8.14
N GLU A 96 14.98 8.19 6.94
CA GLU A 96 14.60 9.52 6.43
C GLU A 96 13.53 10.18 7.31
N LEU A 97 12.53 9.41 7.73
CA LEU A 97 11.48 9.90 8.62
C LEU A 97 12.06 10.35 9.97
N LEU A 98 12.89 9.51 10.59
CA LEU A 98 13.51 9.83 11.87
C LEU A 98 14.41 11.06 11.76
N TYR A 99 15.16 11.20 10.68
CA TYR A 99 15.97 12.39 10.42
C TYR A 99 15.10 13.66 10.36
N ARG A 100 14.01 13.62 9.61
CA ARG A 100 13.11 14.78 9.47
C ARG A 100 12.37 15.12 10.76
N LEU A 101 12.18 14.14 11.64
CA LEU A 101 11.56 14.35 12.96
C LEU A 101 12.57 14.76 14.05
N GLY A 102 13.85 14.92 13.72
CA GLY A 102 14.88 15.42 14.62
C GLY A 102 15.47 14.37 15.58
N TYR A 103 15.30 13.08 15.28
CA TYR A 103 15.82 12.02 16.17
C TYR A 103 17.34 11.91 16.18
N PHE A 104 18.02 12.49 15.20
CA PHE A 104 19.48 12.45 15.09
C PHE A 104 20.16 13.77 15.46
N ASP A 105 19.42 14.72 15.93
CA ASP A 105 19.94 16.06 16.35
C ASP A 105 20.46 16.03 17.79
#